data_727da2cb67e186cf55300bbff843d70c
#
_entry.id   727da2cb67e186cf55300bbff843d70c
#
_cell.length_a   1.000
_cell.length_b   1.000
_cell.length_c   1.000
_cell.angle_alpha   90.00
_cell.angle_beta   90.00
_cell.angle_gamma   90.00
#
_symmetry.space_group_name_H-M   'P 1'
#
loop_
_entity.id
_entity.type
_entity.pdbx_description
1 polymer ?
#
loop_
_entity_poly.entity_id
_entity_poly.type
_entity_poly.pdbx_seq_one_letter_code
_entity_poly.pdbx_strand_id
1 'polypeptide(L)'
;MQEAVFVARLSRFLCRVLLFGSPVNVHVPNTGRLLFLREGAKCFLRPAASPGRKTAWDLFAAEDDGVLVCVDSLMPNRIAERVLTEELARTFPGTKLLREVTIGESRFDFAAKTPEGLFAAEVKGSTLVRNGTAFFPDAPSSRAVRHMLHLKALREQGADARVLFVVCRDDAQAFSPEGEIDPAFTSAFLAAHAAGVRADALRCRVTEDGVFPDVFLPLILPSP
;
A
#
# COMPACT_ATOMS: atom_id res chain seq x y z
N MET A 1 -0.62 20.46 5.88
CA MET A 1 -1.77 20.11 5.01
C MET A 1 -2.97 20.97 5.35
N GLN A 2 -4.03 20.94 4.52
CA GLN A 2 -5.24 21.70 4.79
C GLN A 2 -6.36 20.76 5.27
N GLU A 3 -6.93 21.07 6.42
CA GLU A 3 -8.06 20.31 6.98
C GLU A 3 -9.36 20.63 6.22
N ALA A 4 -10.19 19.60 6.01
CA ALA A 4 -11.50 19.70 5.38
C ALA A 4 -12.43 18.61 5.93
N VAL A 5 -13.71 18.69 5.60
CA VAL A 5 -14.73 17.69 5.99
C VAL A 5 -15.20 16.96 4.74
N PHE A 6 -15.14 15.64 4.76
CA PHE A 6 -15.60 14.81 3.65
C PHE A 6 -17.13 14.87 3.51
N VAL A 7 -17.61 15.04 2.28
CA VAL A 7 -19.07 15.07 1.99
C VAL A 7 -19.49 13.82 1.25
N ALA A 8 -18.89 13.54 0.08
CA ALA A 8 -19.26 12.40 -0.74
C ALA A 8 -18.19 12.03 -1.76
N ARG A 9 -18.12 10.74 -2.10
CA ARG A 9 -17.35 10.25 -3.24
C ARG A 9 -18.19 10.37 -4.50
N LEU A 10 -17.82 11.24 -5.42
CA LEU A 10 -18.57 11.54 -6.65
C LEU A 10 -18.24 10.56 -7.78
N SER A 11 -17.02 10.05 -7.79
CA SER A 11 -16.56 9.01 -8.72
C SER A 11 -15.34 8.28 -8.15
N ARG A 12 -14.79 7.36 -8.93
CA ARG A 12 -13.59 6.60 -8.55
C ARG A 12 -12.42 7.48 -8.11
N PHE A 13 -12.24 8.65 -8.73
CA PHE A 13 -11.11 9.55 -8.52
C PHE A 13 -11.51 10.96 -8.06
N LEU A 14 -12.76 11.16 -7.68
CA LEU A 14 -13.28 12.48 -7.30
C LEU A 14 -14.16 12.37 -6.06
N CYS A 15 -13.91 13.24 -5.10
CA CYS A 15 -14.78 13.45 -3.95
C CYS A 15 -15.14 14.93 -3.81
N ARG A 16 -16.13 15.20 -2.97
CA ARG A 16 -16.49 16.53 -2.52
C ARG A 16 -16.19 16.64 -1.03
N VAL A 17 -15.61 17.77 -0.66
CA VAL A 17 -15.31 18.11 0.73
C VAL A 17 -15.82 19.53 1.02
N LEU A 18 -15.99 19.88 2.29
CA LEU A 18 -16.12 21.25 2.74
C LEU A 18 -14.76 21.75 3.17
N LEU A 19 -14.23 22.71 2.43
CA LEU A 19 -12.98 23.41 2.73
C LEU A 19 -13.32 24.85 3.13
N PHE A 20 -13.00 25.24 4.35
CA PHE A 20 -13.42 26.53 4.94
C PHE A 20 -14.94 26.77 4.82
N GLY A 21 -15.75 25.73 5.00
CA GLY A 21 -17.20 25.76 4.88
C GLY A 21 -17.75 25.79 3.45
N SER A 22 -16.90 25.85 2.42
CA SER A 22 -17.30 25.87 1.02
C SER A 22 -17.09 24.51 0.35
N PRO A 23 -18.04 24.05 -0.51
CA PRO A 23 -17.90 22.77 -1.22
C PRO A 23 -16.81 22.84 -2.29
N VAL A 24 -15.85 21.94 -2.24
CA VAL A 24 -14.73 21.84 -3.19
C VAL A 24 -14.62 20.40 -3.70
N ASN A 25 -14.38 20.26 -5.00
CA ASN A 25 -14.09 18.96 -5.61
C ASN A 25 -12.59 18.67 -5.51
N VAL A 26 -12.26 17.48 -5.02
CA VAL A 26 -10.91 17.04 -4.68
C VAL A 26 -10.62 15.71 -5.36
N HIS A 27 -9.43 15.56 -5.92
CA HIS A 27 -9.00 14.28 -6.49
C HIS A 27 -8.69 13.27 -5.39
N VAL A 28 -9.13 12.03 -5.58
CA VAL A 28 -8.81 10.89 -4.72
C VAL A 28 -7.79 10.02 -5.45
N PRO A 29 -6.51 10.02 -5.05
CA PRO A 29 -5.46 9.24 -5.72
C PRO A 29 -5.49 7.77 -5.28
N ASN A 30 -6.67 7.14 -5.24
CA ASN A 30 -6.87 5.77 -4.80
C ASN A 30 -8.13 5.17 -5.41
N THR A 31 -8.02 3.91 -5.86
CA THR A 31 -9.13 3.17 -6.48
C THR A 31 -9.82 2.20 -5.51
N GLY A 32 -9.27 2.01 -4.30
CA GLY A 32 -9.83 1.17 -3.25
C GLY A 32 -11.20 1.64 -2.77
N ARG A 33 -11.87 0.79 -2.03
CA ARG A 33 -13.22 1.07 -1.50
C ARG A 33 -13.20 2.21 -0.49
N LEU A 34 -12.13 2.30 0.33
CA LEU A 34 -11.95 3.33 1.36
C LEU A 34 -13.21 3.52 2.22
N LEU A 35 -13.68 2.43 2.83
CA LEU A 35 -14.97 2.38 3.55
C LEU A 35 -15.06 3.34 4.73
N PHE A 36 -13.91 3.83 5.21
CA PHE A 36 -13.82 4.83 6.27
C PHE A 36 -14.10 6.27 5.79
N LEU A 37 -14.12 6.54 4.48
CA LEU A 37 -14.54 7.83 3.94
C LEU A 37 -16.07 7.97 4.03
N ARG A 38 -16.54 8.36 5.20
CA ARG A 38 -17.96 8.60 5.49
C ARG A 38 -18.24 10.10 5.51
N GLU A 39 -19.46 10.49 5.21
CA GLU A 39 -19.89 11.88 5.34
C GLU A 39 -19.62 12.41 6.75
N GLY A 40 -19.05 13.61 6.84
CA GLY A 40 -18.62 14.22 8.09
C GLY A 40 -17.21 13.83 8.54
N ALA A 41 -16.54 12.85 7.91
CA ALA A 41 -15.19 12.47 8.29
C ALA A 41 -14.21 13.64 8.06
N LYS A 42 -13.35 13.88 9.05
CA LYS A 42 -12.25 14.82 8.94
C LYS A 42 -11.24 14.29 7.92
N CYS A 43 -10.80 15.15 7.02
CA CYS A 43 -9.83 14.78 6.01
C CYS A 43 -8.80 15.87 5.77
N PHE A 44 -7.67 15.48 5.15
CA PHE A 44 -6.50 16.33 4.95
C PHE A 44 -6.16 16.39 3.47
N LEU A 45 -5.99 17.59 2.97
CA LEU A 45 -5.75 17.88 1.57
C LEU A 45 -4.31 18.36 1.36
N ARG A 46 -3.75 17.99 0.21
CA ARG A 46 -2.51 18.56 -0.30
C ARG A 46 -2.80 19.34 -1.58
N PRO A 47 -2.09 20.45 -1.85
CA PRO A 47 -2.16 21.09 -3.14
C PRO A 47 -1.79 20.10 -4.26
N ALA A 48 -2.51 20.16 -5.37
CA ALA A 48 -2.20 19.34 -6.55
C ALA A 48 -0.78 19.65 -7.05
N ALA A 49 0.02 18.61 -7.28
CA ALA A 49 1.44 18.78 -7.63
C ALA A 49 1.66 19.38 -9.03
N SER A 50 0.69 19.24 -9.95
CA SER A 50 0.84 19.71 -11.34
C SER A 50 -0.11 20.87 -11.64
N PRO A 51 0.38 21.95 -12.28
CA PRO A 51 -0.48 23.02 -12.76
C PRO A 51 -1.45 22.55 -13.85
N GLY A 52 -2.59 23.19 -13.97
CA GLY A 52 -3.59 22.88 -15.02
C GLY A 52 -4.51 21.70 -14.75
N ARG A 53 -4.45 21.07 -13.57
CA ARG A 53 -5.38 20.00 -13.18
C ARG A 53 -6.78 20.56 -12.92
N LYS A 54 -7.81 19.72 -13.18
CA LYS A 54 -9.22 20.06 -12.91
C LYS A 54 -9.54 20.28 -11.43
N THR A 55 -8.71 19.72 -10.53
CA THR A 55 -8.82 19.87 -9.07
C THR A 55 -7.55 20.50 -8.53
N ALA A 56 -7.71 21.51 -7.69
CA ALA A 56 -6.58 22.19 -7.03
C ALA A 56 -5.99 21.37 -5.85
N TRP A 57 -6.71 20.35 -5.41
CA TRP A 57 -6.38 19.57 -4.22
C TRP A 57 -6.42 18.07 -4.48
N ASP A 58 -5.53 17.34 -3.80
CA ASP A 58 -5.56 15.89 -3.66
C ASP A 58 -5.93 15.52 -2.21
N LEU A 59 -6.80 14.53 -2.05
CA LEU A 59 -7.08 13.92 -0.76
C LEU A 59 -5.87 13.10 -0.32
N PHE A 60 -5.24 13.49 0.76
CA PHE A 60 -4.05 12.82 1.27
C PHE A 60 -4.36 11.79 2.34
N ALA A 61 -5.14 12.17 3.35
CA ALA A 61 -5.52 11.31 4.45
C ALA A 61 -6.94 11.63 4.92
N ALA A 62 -7.55 10.69 5.63
CA ALA A 62 -8.80 10.92 6.33
C ALA A 62 -8.78 10.22 7.68
N GLU A 63 -9.60 10.69 8.61
CA GLU A 63 -9.75 10.12 9.92
C GLU A 63 -10.75 8.96 9.90
N ASP A 64 -10.40 7.84 10.54
CA ASP A 64 -11.22 6.68 10.78
C ASP A 64 -11.18 6.38 12.28
N ASP A 65 -12.25 6.75 13.00
CA ASP A 65 -12.39 6.57 14.45
C ASP A 65 -11.17 7.10 15.26
N GLY A 66 -10.71 8.32 14.93
CA GLY A 66 -9.58 8.98 15.59
C GLY A 66 -8.18 8.60 15.05
N VAL A 67 -8.11 7.70 14.08
CA VAL A 67 -6.86 7.27 13.44
C VAL A 67 -6.73 7.93 12.07
N LEU A 68 -5.55 8.51 11.78
CA LEU A 68 -5.27 9.02 10.45
C LEU A 68 -4.89 7.89 9.49
N VAL A 69 -5.61 7.79 8.38
CA VAL A 69 -5.39 6.81 7.32
C VAL A 69 -4.96 7.53 6.05
N CYS A 70 -3.77 7.23 5.53
CA CYS A 70 -3.33 7.79 4.27
C CYS A 70 -4.03 7.10 3.08
N VAL A 71 -4.65 7.91 2.22
CA VAL A 71 -5.34 7.43 1.01
C VAL A 71 -4.52 7.57 -0.27
N ASP A 72 -3.36 8.24 -0.23
CA ASP A 72 -2.49 8.40 -1.39
C ASP A 72 -1.83 7.07 -1.78
N SER A 73 -2.30 6.46 -2.87
CA SER A 73 -1.81 5.15 -3.37
C SER A 73 -0.35 5.15 -3.84
N LEU A 74 0.28 6.31 -3.98
CA LEU A 74 1.71 6.41 -4.30
C LEU A 74 2.59 6.29 -3.05
N MET A 75 2.04 6.53 -1.86
CA MET A 75 2.82 6.50 -0.61
C MET A 75 3.39 5.12 -0.29
N PRO A 76 2.67 4.00 -0.45
CA PRO A 76 3.24 2.68 -0.23
C PRO A 76 4.55 2.45 -0.98
N ASN A 77 4.59 2.77 -2.28
CA ASN A 77 5.80 2.58 -3.08
C ASN A 77 6.94 3.53 -2.66
N ARG A 78 6.65 4.77 -2.26
CA ARG A 78 7.67 5.71 -1.76
C ARG A 78 8.28 5.23 -0.44
N ILE A 79 7.47 4.71 0.46
CA ILE A 79 7.93 4.12 1.73
C ILE A 79 8.77 2.87 1.46
N ALA A 80 8.26 1.96 0.63
CA ALA A 80 8.94 0.73 0.25
C ALA A 80 10.30 1.00 -0.41
N GLU A 81 10.38 1.96 -1.33
CA GLU A 81 11.63 2.35 -1.99
C GLU A 81 12.71 2.73 -0.97
N ARG A 82 12.35 3.59 0.00
CA ARG A 82 13.28 4.01 1.05
C ARG A 82 13.76 2.81 1.87
N VAL A 83 12.82 2.00 2.38
CA VAL A 83 13.13 0.86 3.25
C VAL A 83 13.98 -0.19 2.52
N LEU A 84 13.60 -0.55 1.29
CA LEU A 84 14.33 -1.52 0.48
C LEU A 84 15.71 -1.00 0.05
N THR A 85 15.84 0.29 -0.27
CA THR A 85 17.13 0.90 -0.59
C THR A 85 18.08 0.87 0.60
N GLU A 86 17.59 1.22 1.79
CA GLU A 86 18.37 1.19 3.03
C GLU A 86 18.77 -0.25 3.41
N GLU A 87 17.87 -1.23 3.22
CA GLU A 87 18.18 -2.64 3.46
C GLU A 87 19.24 -3.17 2.50
N LEU A 88 19.06 -2.96 1.19
CA LEU A 88 20.02 -3.39 0.18
C LEU A 88 21.39 -2.73 0.35
N ALA A 89 21.44 -1.45 0.71
CA ALA A 89 22.70 -0.77 0.94
C ALA A 89 23.48 -1.33 2.14
N ARG A 90 22.77 -1.85 3.16
CA ARG A 90 23.41 -2.52 4.31
C ARG A 90 23.87 -3.92 3.97
N THR A 91 23.06 -4.70 3.21
CA THR A 91 23.34 -6.09 2.91
C THR A 91 24.32 -6.24 1.72
N PHE A 92 24.13 -5.42 0.69
CA PHE A 92 24.88 -5.44 -0.57
C PHE A 92 25.28 -4.03 -0.97
N PRO A 93 26.32 -3.44 -0.35
CA PRO A 93 26.77 -2.07 -0.66
C PRO A 93 27.01 -1.87 -2.15
N GLY A 94 26.51 -0.76 -2.69
CA GLY A 94 26.62 -0.44 -4.12
C GLY A 94 25.52 -1.03 -5.01
N THR A 95 24.64 -1.86 -4.48
CA THR A 95 23.47 -2.38 -5.22
C THR A 95 22.47 -1.26 -5.48
N LYS A 96 22.04 -1.13 -6.73
CA LYS A 96 21.03 -0.14 -7.14
C LYS A 96 19.65 -0.78 -7.21
N LEU A 97 18.71 -0.26 -6.43
CA LEU A 97 17.30 -0.59 -6.55
C LEU A 97 16.70 0.08 -7.81
N LEU A 98 16.03 -0.69 -8.65
CA LEU A 98 15.35 -0.24 -9.85
C LEU A 98 13.84 -0.29 -9.63
N ARG A 99 13.11 0.66 -10.23
CA ARG A 99 11.65 0.77 -10.13
C ARG A 99 10.99 0.24 -11.40
N GLU A 100 9.77 -0.30 -11.24
CA GLU A 100 8.88 -0.64 -12.35
C GLU A 100 9.54 -1.57 -13.37
N VAL A 101 10.16 -2.67 -12.89
CA VAL A 101 10.95 -3.59 -13.69
C VAL A 101 10.08 -4.72 -14.22
N THR A 102 10.07 -4.92 -15.54
CA THR A 102 9.41 -6.06 -16.15
C THR A 102 10.32 -7.29 -16.08
N ILE A 103 9.82 -8.37 -15.47
CA ILE A 103 10.46 -9.68 -15.40
C ILE A 103 9.45 -10.71 -15.85
N GLY A 104 9.71 -11.39 -16.97
CA GLY A 104 8.72 -12.26 -17.59
C GLY A 104 7.46 -11.48 -17.98
N GLU A 105 6.31 -11.96 -17.55
CA GLU A 105 5.00 -11.35 -17.85
C GLU A 105 4.52 -10.34 -16.80
N SER A 106 5.28 -10.13 -15.71
CA SER A 106 4.94 -9.19 -14.66
C SER A 106 5.86 -8.00 -14.60
N ARG A 107 5.29 -6.84 -14.30
CA ARG A 107 6.01 -5.63 -13.94
C ARG A 107 5.96 -5.49 -12.42
N PHE A 108 7.11 -5.69 -11.79
CA PHE A 108 7.29 -5.55 -10.35
C PHE A 108 7.63 -4.12 -9.97
N ASP A 109 7.20 -3.71 -8.78
CA ASP A 109 7.45 -2.35 -8.29
C ASP A 109 8.94 -2.08 -8.13
N PHE A 110 9.71 -3.09 -7.65
CA PHE A 110 11.15 -2.97 -7.45
C PHE A 110 11.90 -4.25 -7.84
N ALA A 111 13.13 -4.06 -8.35
CA ALA A 111 14.07 -5.15 -8.56
C ALA A 111 15.53 -4.66 -8.43
N ALA A 112 16.45 -5.58 -8.17
CA ALA A 112 17.88 -5.31 -8.15
C ALA A 112 18.67 -6.55 -8.58
N LYS A 113 19.89 -6.33 -9.11
CA LYS A 113 20.89 -7.38 -9.25
C LYS A 113 21.81 -7.32 -8.05
N THR A 114 21.83 -8.38 -7.25
CA THR A 114 22.70 -8.52 -6.10
C THR A 114 23.79 -9.56 -6.36
N PRO A 115 24.84 -9.66 -5.54
CA PRO A 115 25.81 -10.75 -5.63
C PRO A 115 25.19 -12.14 -5.48
N GLU A 116 24.04 -12.25 -4.79
CA GLU A 116 23.31 -13.51 -4.57
C GLU A 116 22.28 -13.81 -5.68
N GLY A 117 22.13 -12.92 -6.66
CA GLY A 117 21.21 -13.10 -7.77
C GLY A 117 20.16 -11.99 -7.90
N LEU A 118 19.02 -12.35 -8.46
CA LEU A 118 17.90 -11.42 -8.67
C LEU A 118 17.16 -11.17 -7.36
N PHE A 119 16.99 -9.91 -7.01
CA PHE A 119 16.02 -9.43 -6.02
C PHE A 119 14.79 -8.86 -6.76
N ALA A 120 13.59 -9.24 -6.36
CA ALA A 120 12.33 -8.71 -6.88
C ALA A 120 11.33 -8.49 -5.75
N ALA A 121 10.68 -7.31 -5.73
CA ALA A 121 9.69 -6.98 -4.73
C ALA A 121 8.43 -6.35 -5.35
N GLU A 122 7.30 -6.80 -4.83
CA GLU A 122 5.98 -6.22 -5.09
C GLU A 122 5.47 -5.51 -3.84
N VAL A 123 4.86 -4.35 -3.99
CA VAL A 123 4.33 -3.53 -2.89
C VAL A 123 2.81 -3.51 -2.92
N LYS A 124 2.20 -3.64 -1.77
CA LYS A 124 0.76 -3.54 -1.59
C LYS A 124 0.43 -2.56 -0.47
N GLY A 125 -0.33 -1.51 -0.78
CA GLY A 125 -0.88 -0.62 0.23
C GLY A 125 -2.08 -1.25 0.92
N SER A 126 -2.13 -1.20 2.25
CA SER A 126 -3.27 -1.64 3.05
C SER A 126 -3.77 -0.50 3.93
N THR A 127 -5.09 -0.34 3.98
CA THR A 127 -5.79 0.61 4.86
C THR A 127 -6.94 -0.06 5.63
N LEU A 128 -7.25 -1.33 5.31
CA LEU A 128 -8.28 -2.09 5.99
C LEU A 128 -7.74 -2.65 7.30
N VAL A 129 -8.31 -2.24 8.43
CA VAL A 129 -7.99 -2.77 9.76
C VAL A 129 -9.29 -3.18 10.46
N ARG A 130 -9.28 -4.34 11.09
CA ARG A 130 -10.36 -4.85 11.95
C ARG A 130 -9.76 -5.43 13.22
N ASN A 131 -10.18 -4.95 14.38
CA ASN A 131 -9.72 -5.43 15.69
C ASN A 131 -8.18 -5.47 15.80
N GLY A 132 -7.49 -4.40 15.34
CA GLY A 132 -6.03 -4.30 15.39
C GLY A 132 -5.29 -5.16 14.36
N THR A 133 -5.97 -5.89 13.48
CA THR A 133 -5.35 -6.63 12.39
C THR A 133 -5.56 -5.90 11.07
N ALA A 134 -4.46 -5.62 10.37
CA ALA A 134 -4.50 -5.11 9.00
C ALA A 134 -4.72 -6.23 8.00
N PHE A 135 -5.47 -5.94 6.94
CA PHE A 135 -5.84 -6.92 5.91
C PHE A 135 -5.57 -6.42 4.51
N PHE A 136 -5.26 -7.35 3.61
CA PHE A 136 -5.20 -7.11 2.17
C PHE A 136 -5.70 -8.35 1.41
N PRO A 137 -6.47 -8.17 0.32
CA PRO A 137 -6.95 -6.91 -0.28
C PRO A 137 -8.28 -6.43 0.34
N ASP A 138 -8.66 -5.18 0.06
CA ASP A 138 -9.96 -4.60 0.41
C ASP A 138 -11.05 -4.86 -0.66
N ALA A 139 -10.67 -5.46 -1.79
CA ALA A 139 -11.54 -5.91 -2.88
C ALA A 139 -10.84 -7.02 -3.69
N PRO A 140 -11.58 -7.91 -4.37
CA PRO A 140 -10.99 -8.95 -5.22
C PRO A 140 -10.05 -8.38 -6.27
N SER A 141 -8.85 -9.00 -6.44
CA SER A 141 -7.78 -8.50 -7.28
C SER A 141 -7.04 -9.61 -8.05
N SER A 142 -7.49 -9.90 -9.25
CA SER A 142 -6.79 -10.84 -10.13
C SER A 142 -5.34 -10.44 -10.45
N ARG A 143 -5.05 -9.14 -10.44
CA ARG A 143 -3.68 -8.64 -10.58
C ARG A 143 -2.82 -9.02 -9.38
N ALA A 144 -3.35 -8.90 -8.15
CA ALA A 144 -2.61 -9.28 -6.95
C ALA A 144 -2.34 -10.80 -6.93
N VAL A 145 -3.32 -11.61 -7.31
CA VAL A 145 -3.14 -13.07 -7.49
C VAL A 145 -1.99 -13.38 -8.45
N ARG A 146 -1.98 -12.80 -9.65
CA ARG A 146 -0.90 -13.01 -10.64
C ARG A 146 0.46 -12.63 -10.09
N HIS A 147 0.56 -11.49 -9.38
CA HIS A 147 1.84 -11.06 -8.79
C HIS A 147 2.35 -12.08 -7.76
N MET A 148 1.48 -12.65 -6.93
CA MET A 148 1.89 -13.70 -5.97
C MET A 148 2.39 -14.96 -6.69
N LEU A 149 1.70 -15.41 -7.74
CA LEU A 149 2.12 -16.57 -8.52
C LEU A 149 3.45 -16.34 -9.25
N HIS A 150 3.68 -15.13 -9.78
CA HIS A 150 4.95 -14.79 -10.43
C HIS A 150 6.10 -14.63 -9.42
N LEU A 151 5.87 -14.06 -8.23
CA LEU A 151 6.87 -14.05 -7.16
C LEU A 151 7.25 -15.48 -6.74
N LYS A 152 6.25 -16.37 -6.62
CA LYS A 152 6.48 -17.79 -6.36
C LYS A 152 7.39 -18.42 -7.42
N ALA A 153 7.08 -18.23 -8.69
CA ALA A 153 7.90 -18.75 -9.79
C ALA A 153 9.32 -18.20 -9.80
N LEU A 154 9.50 -16.90 -9.50
CA LEU A 154 10.84 -16.30 -9.37
C LEU A 154 11.60 -16.90 -8.18
N ARG A 155 10.94 -17.14 -7.06
CA ARG A 155 11.54 -17.77 -5.89
C ARG A 155 12.00 -19.20 -6.17
N GLU A 156 11.18 -19.98 -6.87
CA GLU A 156 11.53 -21.34 -7.31
C GLU A 156 12.72 -21.37 -8.29
N GLN A 157 12.99 -20.25 -9.00
CA GLN A 157 14.16 -20.06 -9.84
C GLN A 157 15.39 -19.50 -9.09
N GLY A 158 15.31 -19.35 -7.76
CA GLY A 158 16.40 -18.92 -6.91
C GLY A 158 16.48 -17.41 -6.65
N ALA A 159 15.50 -16.61 -7.08
CA ALA A 159 15.47 -15.18 -6.76
C ALA A 159 15.13 -14.92 -5.28
N ASP A 160 15.62 -13.82 -4.71
CA ASP A 160 15.08 -13.22 -3.48
C ASP A 160 13.77 -12.49 -3.84
N ALA A 161 12.64 -13.19 -3.73
CA ALA A 161 11.33 -12.69 -4.09
C ALA A 161 10.56 -12.27 -2.86
N ARG A 162 9.97 -11.06 -2.90
CA ARG A 162 9.29 -10.45 -1.74
C ARG A 162 7.94 -9.82 -2.09
N VAL A 163 7.03 -9.84 -1.12
CA VAL A 163 5.88 -8.94 -1.08
C VAL A 163 5.97 -8.10 0.19
N LEU A 164 5.83 -6.77 0.03
CA LEU A 164 5.82 -5.82 1.14
C LEU A 164 4.45 -5.15 1.23
N PHE A 165 3.72 -5.44 2.29
CA PHE A 165 2.48 -4.76 2.62
C PHE A 165 2.82 -3.50 3.41
N VAL A 166 2.41 -2.34 2.91
CA VAL A 166 2.58 -1.06 3.61
C VAL A 166 1.23 -0.65 4.19
N VAL A 167 1.13 -0.76 5.51
CA VAL A 167 -0.10 -0.45 6.26
C VAL A 167 -0.09 1.04 6.57
N CYS A 168 -0.90 1.81 5.83
CA CYS A 168 -0.92 3.27 5.87
C CYS A 168 -1.83 3.83 6.98
N ARG A 169 -1.72 3.27 8.19
CA ARG A 169 -2.35 3.67 9.45
C ARG A 169 -1.60 3.06 10.63
N ASP A 170 -1.74 3.59 11.84
CA ASP A 170 -0.87 3.25 12.98
C ASP A 170 -1.55 2.40 14.08
N ASP A 171 -2.81 2.04 13.92
CA ASP A 171 -3.59 1.23 14.86
C ASP A 171 -3.50 -0.29 14.64
N ALA A 172 -2.81 -0.74 13.57
CA ALA A 172 -2.61 -2.15 13.32
C ALA A 172 -1.51 -2.74 14.23
N GLN A 173 -1.74 -3.93 14.75
CA GLN A 173 -0.81 -4.70 15.59
C GLN A 173 -0.37 -6.00 14.92
N ALA A 174 -1.08 -6.45 13.89
CA ALA A 174 -0.78 -7.63 13.09
C ALA A 174 -1.25 -7.44 11.64
N PHE A 175 -0.85 -8.33 10.75
CA PHE A 175 -1.33 -8.38 9.37
C PHE A 175 -1.78 -9.80 9.00
N SER A 176 -2.83 -9.90 8.20
CA SER A 176 -3.32 -11.16 7.64
C SER A 176 -3.81 -10.98 6.20
N PRO A 177 -3.64 -11.96 5.31
CA PRO A 177 -4.34 -11.97 4.02
C PRO A 177 -5.85 -12.07 4.25
N GLU A 178 -6.62 -11.39 3.39
CA GLU A 178 -8.07 -11.28 3.53
C GLU A 178 -8.81 -12.36 2.72
N GLY A 179 -9.05 -13.50 3.39
CA GLY A 179 -9.64 -14.67 2.75
C GLY A 179 -11.15 -14.58 2.51
N GLU A 180 -11.88 -13.75 3.23
CA GLU A 180 -13.32 -13.58 3.02
C GLU A 180 -13.61 -12.72 1.79
N ILE A 181 -12.77 -11.70 1.55
CA ILE A 181 -12.93 -10.79 0.40
C ILE A 181 -12.31 -11.39 -0.86
N ASP A 182 -11.12 -12.00 -0.75
CA ASP A 182 -10.41 -12.59 -1.90
C ASP A 182 -9.74 -13.93 -1.53
N PRO A 183 -10.51 -15.02 -1.52
CA PRO A 183 -9.96 -16.37 -1.28
C PRO A 183 -8.86 -16.76 -2.27
N ALA A 184 -8.97 -16.30 -3.53
CA ALA A 184 -7.98 -16.59 -4.57
C ALA A 184 -6.63 -15.91 -4.27
N PHE A 185 -6.64 -14.65 -3.81
CA PHE A 185 -5.43 -13.97 -3.35
C PHE A 185 -4.82 -14.68 -2.14
N THR A 186 -5.63 -15.02 -1.15
CA THR A 186 -5.16 -15.70 0.06
C THR A 186 -4.51 -17.04 -0.28
N SER A 187 -5.12 -17.85 -1.14
CA SER A 187 -4.53 -19.11 -1.61
C SER A 187 -3.20 -18.89 -2.34
N ALA A 188 -3.12 -17.92 -3.26
CA ALA A 188 -1.90 -17.61 -3.99
C ALA A 188 -0.80 -17.07 -3.06
N PHE A 189 -1.16 -16.23 -2.07
CA PHE A 189 -0.25 -15.72 -1.06
C PHE A 189 0.34 -16.85 -0.20
N LEU A 190 -0.50 -17.75 0.32
CA LEU A 190 -0.05 -18.90 1.12
C LEU A 190 0.86 -19.83 0.32
N ALA A 191 0.52 -20.10 -0.94
CA ALA A 191 1.35 -20.91 -1.83
C ALA A 191 2.72 -20.25 -2.11
N ALA A 192 2.75 -18.93 -2.32
CA ALA A 192 3.97 -18.17 -2.52
C ALA A 192 4.83 -18.14 -1.24
N HIS A 193 4.21 -17.92 -0.09
CA HIS A 193 4.88 -17.91 1.21
C HIS A 193 5.48 -19.29 1.54
N ALA A 194 4.74 -20.38 1.31
CA ALA A 194 5.23 -21.75 1.47
C ALA A 194 6.40 -22.10 0.54
N ALA A 195 6.47 -21.50 -0.66
CA ALA A 195 7.60 -21.63 -1.57
C ALA A 195 8.81 -20.76 -1.16
N GLY A 196 8.71 -19.99 -0.07
CA GLY A 196 9.79 -19.16 0.47
C GLY A 196 9.82 -17.72 -0.06
N VAL A 197 8.73 -17.21 -0.68
CA VAL A 197 8.56 -15.78 -0.93
C VAL A 197 8.49 -15.08 0.42
N ARG A 198 9.37 -14.10 0.65
CA ARG A 198 9.36 -13.31 1.88
C ARG A 198 8.15 -12.37 1.85
N ALA A 199 7.38 -12.41 2.92
CA ALA A 199 6.25 -11.51 3.12
C ALA A 199 6.51 -10.66 4.37
N ASP A 200 6.46 -9.35 4.21
CA ASP A 200 6.63 -8.40 5.30
C ASP A 200 5.43 -7.46 5.32
N ALA A 201 4.99 -7.04 6.49
CA ALA A 201 3.96 -6.01 6.67
C ALA A 201 4.54 -4.87 7.50
N LEU A 202 4.66 -3.71 6.91
CA LEU A 202 5.23 -2.50 7.53
C LEU A 202 4.10 -1.55 7.91
N ARG A 203 3.89 -1.36 9.21
CA ARG A 203 3.02 -0.30 9.73
C ARG A 203 3.67 1.06 9.54
N CYS A 204 2.86 2.05 9.19
CA CYS A 204 3.29 3.44 9.06
C CYS A 204 2.51 4.32 10.01
N ARG A 205 3.20 5.29 10.62
CA ARG A 205 2.57 6.39 11.31
C ARG A 205 2.17 7.45 10.29
N VAL A 206 0.91 7.85 10.32
CA VAL A 206 0.37 8.92 9.46
C VAL A 206 0.16 10.17 10.29
N THR A 207 0.69 11.29 9.82
CA THR A 207 0.54 12.61 10.46
C THR A 207 0.19 13.66 9.40
N GLU A 208 -0.10 14.87 9.82
CA GLU A 208 -0.29 16.00 8.90
C GLU A 208 0.96 16.30 8.06
N ASP A 209 2.17 15.97 8.55
CA ASP A 209 3.43 16.19 7.83
C ASP A 209 3.73 15.11 6.80
N GLY A 210 3.23 13.89 6.99
CA GLY A 210 3.50 12.78 6.07
C GLY A 210 3.16 11.40 6.60
N VAL A 211 3.73 10.42 5.90
CA VAL A 211 3.67 9.00 6.25
C VAL A 211 5.10 8.52 6.53
N PHE A 212 5.30 7.91 7.68
CA PHE A 212 6.62 7.48 8.16
C PHE A 212 6.60 5.99 8.50
N PRO A 213 7.59 5.22 8.05
CA PRO A 213 7.73 3.83 8.47
C PRO A 213 7.86 3.75 9.99
N ASP A 214 7.23 2.76 10.61
CA ASP A 214 7.21 2.58 12.07
C ASP A 214 7.77 1.19 12.44
N VAL A 215 6.97 0.13 12.34
CA VAL A 215 7.36 -1.20 12.78
C VAL A 215 6.85 -2.28 11.83
N PHE A 216 7.61 -3.36 11.67
CA PHE A 216 7.14 -4.56 11.00
C PHE A 216 6.17 -5.33 11.90
N LEU A 217 5.02 -5.66 11.35
CA LEU A 217 3.95 -6.37 12.04
C LEU A 217 4.12 -7.88 11.94
N PRO A 218 3.73 -8.64 12.97
CA PRO A 218 3.63 -10.09 12.87
C PRO A 218 2.56 -10.47 11.83
N LEU A 219 2.86 -11.52 11.05
CA LEU A 219 1.91 -12.10 10.11
C LEU A 219 1.06 -13.16 10.83
N ILE A 220 -0.26 -13.03 10.72
CA ILE A 220 -1.23 -14.04 11.13
C ILE A 220 -1.68 -14.77 9.88
N LEU A 221 -1.21 -16.00 9.70
CA LEU A 221 -1.63 -16.80 8.56
C LEU A 221 -2.92 -17.53 8.92
N PRO A 222 -3.93 -17.54 8.02
CA PRO A 222 -5.13 -18.33 8.22
C PRO A 222 -4.74 -19.83 8.26
N SER A 223 -5.45 -20.59 9.08
CA SER A 223 -5.32 -22.03 9.07
C SER A 223 -5.68 -22.60 7.69
N PRO A 224 -4.94 -23.62 7.23
CA PRO A 224 -5.22 -24.26 5.94
C PRO A 224 -6.61 -24.89 5.86
#